data_38332c51c34068964b9e56136346c7d7
#
_entry.id   38332c51c34068964b9e56136346c7d7
#
_cell.length_a   1.000
_cell.length_b   1.000
_cell.length_c   1.000
_cell.angle_alpha   90.00
_cell.angle_beta   90.00
_cell.angle_gamma   90.00
#
_symmetry.space_group_name_H-M   'P 1'
#
loop_
_entity.id
_entity.type
_entity.pdbx_description
1 polymer ?
#
loop_
_entity_poly.entity_id
_entity_poly.type
_entity_poly.pdbx_seq_one_letter_code
_entity_poly.pdbx_strand_id
1 'polypeptide(L)'
;HYWGVWHGDGSFDAFADNVGRFVSEYGFQSWPDSALLAKYIDAGLLHLGSDALRWRQRSYKTDTPIWEAIQHESDEQPKTLNDFIEASQQVQALAYEMAIKAHLKKQTWCMGTLFWQLNDCWPGPSWSLIDYGGNWKPGMYAVQRLYAH
;
A
#
# COMPACT_ATOMS: atom_id res chain seq x y z
N HIS A 1 13.58 8.77 6.90
CA HIS A 1 12.63 8.00 6.10
C HIS A 1 13.29 6.78 5.46
N TYR A 2 12.49 5.78 5.12
CA TYR A 2 12.97 4.60 4.42
C TYR A 2 12.02 4.22 3.27
N TRP A 3 12.52 4.31 2.05
CA TRP A 3 11.77 4.05 0.81
C TRP A 3 12.32 2.87 -0.01
N GLY A 4 13.25 2.10 0.56
CA GLY A 4 13.89 0.97 -0.14
C GLY A 4 12.94 -0.16 -0.53
N VAL A 5 11.82 -0.31 0.17
CA VAL A 5 10.81 -1.32 -0.17
C VAL A 5 10.00 -0.90 -1.39
N TRP A 6 9.52 0.34 -1.46
CA TRP A 6 8.74 0.80 -2.62
C TRP A 6 9.62 1.19 -3.82
N HIS A 7 10.67 1.98 -3.58
CA HIS A 7 11.53 2.50 -4.65
C HIS A 7 12.73 1.61 -4.98
N GLY A 8 13.13 0.73 -4.05
CA GLY A 8 14.20 -0.24 -4.24
C GLY A 8 13.68 -1.62 -4.64
N ASP A 9 14.51 -2.61 -4.41
CA ASP A 9 14.22 -4.02 -4.69
C ASP A 9 14.10 -4.83 -3.37
N GLY A 10 13.81 -4.13 -2.26
CA GLY A 10 13.71 -4.74 -0.94
C GLY A 10 12.37 -5.46 -0.74
N SER A 11 12.45 -6.68 -0.19
CA SER A 11 11.27 -7.35 0.36
C SER A 11 10.76 -6.61 1.61
N PHE A 12 9.59 -6.97 2.12
CA PHE A 12 9.04 -6.37 3.34
C PHE A 12 9.93 -6.60 4.59
N ASP A 13 10.76 -7.65 4.59
CA ASP A 13 11.75 -7.89 5.65
C ASP A 13 12.77 -6.75 5.77
N ALA A 14 13.05 -6.04 4.67
CA ALA A 14 13.96 -4.90 4.67
C ALA A 14 13.53 -3.75 5.59
N PHE A 15 12.25 -3.68 5.99
CA PHE A 15 11.81 -2.74 7.02
C PHE A 15 12.49 -2.99 8.37
N ALA A 16 12.74 -4.26 8.73
CA ALA A 16 13.39 -4.61 9.99
C ALA A 16 14.89 -4.24 10.01
N ASP A 17 15.54 -4.26 8.86
CA ASP A 17 16.98 -3.96 8.73
C ASP A 17 17.26 -2.45 8.70
N ASN A 18 16.24 -1.65 8.37
CA ASN A 18 16.39 -0.21 8.09
C ASN A 18 15.63 0.68 9.10
N VAL A 19 15.67 0.36 10.37
CA VAL A 19 15.00 1.12 11.43
C VAL A 19 15.89 2.26 11.94
N GLY A 20 15.53 3.50 11.62
CA GLY A 20 16.18 4.71 12.14
C GLY A 20 15.71 5.09 13.52
N ARG A 21 16.34 6.13 14.12
CA ARG A 21 15.92 6.69 15.42
C ARG A 21 14.54 7.34 15.39
N PHE A 22 14.15 7.85 14.24
CA PHE A 22 12.84 8.37 13.91
C PHE A 22 12.58 8.07 12.42
N VAL A 23 11.56 7.29 12.12
CA VAL A 23 11.20 6.96 10.74
C VAL A 23 10.07 7.88 10.31
N SER A 24 10.41 8.93 9.57
CA SER A 24 9.49 10.02 9.20
C SER A 24 8.59 9.69 8.01
N GLU A 25 8.99 8.72 7.18
CA GLU A 25 8.20 8.25 6.04
C GLU A 25 8.58 6.81 5.68
N TYR A 26 7.58 6.03 5.35
CA TYR A 26 7.62 4.73 4.67
C TYR A 26 6.22 4.43 4.16
N GLY A 27 6.10 3.56 3.18
CA GLY A 27 4.79 3.19 2.68
C GLY A 27 4.83 2.20 1.52
N PHE A 28 3.64 1.76 1.13
CA PHE A 28 3.41 0.87 0.01
C PHE A 28 2.07 1.23 -0.64
N GLN A 29 1.95 1.08 -1.97
CA GLN A 29 0.71 1.42 -2.66
C GLN A 29 -0.32 0.29 -2.64
N SER A 30 -1.58 0.69 -2.73
CA SER A 30 -2.69 -0.17 -3.12
C SER A 30 -3.72 0.58 -3.95
N TRP A 31 -4.58 -0.17 -4.63
CA TRP A 31 -5.72 0.39 -5.34
C TRP A 31 -6.89 0.67 -4.39
N PRO A 32 -7.70 1.71 -4.66
CA PRO A 32 -8.97 1.91 -3.97
C PRO A 32 -10.02 0.92 -4.50
N ASP A 33 -11.13 0.78 -3.78
CA ASP A 33 -12.21 -0.12 -4.17
C ASP A 33 -12.79 0.19 -5.55
N SER A 34 -13.23 -0.85 -6.25
CA SER A 34 -13.86 -0.72 -7.57
C SER A 34 -15.10 0.16 -7.55
N ALA A 35 -15.84 0.20 -6.44
CA ALA A 35 -16.99 1.10 -6.26
C ALA A 35 -16.60 2.58 -6.30
N LEU A 36 -15.42 2.94 -5.78
CA LEU A 36 -14.88 4.29 -5.93
C LEU A 36 -14.46 4.56 -7.38
N LEU A 37 -13.73 3.63 -7.99
CA LEU A 37 -13.26 3.77 -9.38
C LEU A 37 -14.41 3.93 -10.36
N ALA A 38 -15.52 3.21 -10.15
CA ALA A 38 -16.73 3.27 -10.99
C ALA A 38 -17.40 4.66 -11.03
N LYS A 39 -17.10 5.54 -10.07
CA LYS A 39 -17.57 6.94 -10.11
C LYS A 39 -16.78 7.82 -11.08
N TYR A 40 -15.61 7.36 -11.54
CA TYR A 40 -14.65 8.15 -12.32
C TYR A 40 -14.19 7.46 -13.60
N ILE A 41 -14.56 6.20 -13.81
CA ILE A 41 -14.17 5.37 -14.96
C ILE A 41 -15.41 4.66 -15.49
N ASP A 42 -15.62 4.72 -16.80
CA ASP A 42 -16.71 4.01 -17.46
C ASP A 42 -16.63 2.50 -17.23
N ALA A 43 -17.78 1.85 -17.05
CA ALA A 43 -17.87 0.45 -16.72
C ALA A 43 -17.12 -0.47 -17.70
N GLY A 44 -17.12 -0.17 -18.99
CA GLY A 44 -16.40 -0.91 -20.02
C GLY A 44 -14.88 -0.82 -19.93
N LEU A 45 -14.35 0.13 -19.14
CA LEU A 45 -12.91 0.33 -18.91
C LEU A 45 -12.45 -0.16 -17.53
N LEU A 46 -13.36 -0.68 -16.71
CA LEU A 46 -13.06 -1.25 -15.39
C LEU A 46 -12.64 -2.72 -15.49
N HIS A 47 -11.48 -2.98 -16.06
CA HIS A 47 -10.88 -4.30 -16.16
C HIS A 47 -9.36 -4.24 -16.07
N LEU A 48 -8.73 -5.33 -15.64
CA LEU A 48 -7.26 -5.42 -15.57
C LEU A 48 -6.63 -5.05 -16.91
N GLY A 49 -5.57 -4.24 -16.83
CA GLY A 49 -4.79 -3.82 -17.98
C GLY A 49 -5.43 -2.75 -18.85
N SER A 50 -6.58 -2.17 -18.46
CA SER A 50 -7.19 -1.07 -19.22
C SER A 50 -6.31 0.18 -19.21
N ASP A 51 -6.38 0.97 -20.30
CA ASP A 51 -5.66 2.25 -20.38
C ASP A 51 -6.14 3.26 -19.34
N ALA A 52 -7.43 3.21 -18.97
CA ALA A 52 -7.99 4.08 -17.95
C ALA A 52 -7.34 3.83 -16.59
N LEU A 53 -7.10 2.57 -16.21
CA LEU A 53 -6.39 2.23 -14.98
C LEU A 53 -4.90 2.61 -15.08
N ARG A 54 -4.24 2.28 -16.19
CA ARG A 54 -2.83 2.67 -16.41
C ARG A 54 -2.63 4.18 -16.28
N TRP A 55 -3.56 4.97 -16.83
CA TRP A 55 -3.50 6.43 -16.73
C TRP A 55 -3.66 6.93 -15.29
N ARG A 56 -4.38 6.22 -14.43
CA ARG A 56 -4.56 6.60 -13.02
C ARG A 56 -3.36 6.23 -12.13
N GLN A 57 -2.54 5.27 -12.55
CA GLN A 57 -1.30 4.96 -11.85
C GLN A 57 -0.25 6.04 -12.15
N ARG A 58 0.14 6.80 -11.12
CA ARG A 58 1.07 7.93 -11.24
C ARG A 58 2.48 7.64 -10.74
N SER A 59 2.71 6.45 -10.17
CA SER A 59 4.06 6.02 -9.82
C SER A 59 4.85 5.65 -11.07
N TYR A 60 6.11 6.08 -11.13
CA TYR A 60 7.03 5.65 -12.19
C TYR A 60 7.32 4.14 -12.15
N LYS A 61 7.13 3.51 -11.00
CA LYS A 61 7.24 2.04 -10.83
C LYS A 61 6.02 1.31 -11.39
N THR A 62 4.95 2.03 -11.75
CA THR A 62 3.66 1.47 -12.15
C THR A 62 3.07 0.56 -11.05
N ASP A 63 2.35 -0.49 -11.42
CA ASP A 63 1.86 -1.51 -10.48
C ASP A 63 2.87 -2.65 -10.24
N THR A 64 4.08 -2.56 -10.80
CA THR A 64 5.09 -3.63 -10.71
C THR A 64 5.38 -4.04 -9.27
N PRO A 65 5.67 -3.14 -8.31
CA PRO A 65 5.94 -3.56 -6.94
C PRO A 65 4.73 -4.24 -6.27
N ILE A 66 3.52 -3.86 -6.66
CA ILE A 66 2.28 -4.48 -6.13
C ILE A 66 2.19 -5.93 -6.63
N TRP A 67 2.40 -6.16 -7.94
CA TRP A 67 2.38 -7.50 -8.52
C TRP A 67 3.48 -8.41 -7.93
N GLU A 68 4.69 -7.89 -7.77
CA GLU A 68 5.80 -8.62 -7.16
C GLU A 68 5.48 -9.01 -5.71
N ALA A 69 4.92 -8.10 -4.92
CA ALA A 69 4.49 -8.39 -3.56
C ALA A 69 3.37 -9.45 -3.52
N ILE A 70 2.36 -9.35 -4.39
CA ILE A 70 1.29 -10.36 -4.47
C ILE A 70 1.88 -11.73 -4.82
N GLN A 71 2.80 -11.81 -5.78
CA GLN A 71 3.45 -13.07 -6.16
C GLN A 71 4.28 -13.69 -5.04
N HIS A 72 4.88 -12.85 -4.20
CA HIS A 72 5.67 -13.31 -3.07
C HIS A 72 4.81 -13.80 -1.90
N GLU A 73 3.67 -13.14 -1.65
CA GLU A 73 2.83 -13.39 -0.49
C GLU A 73 1.67 -14.38 -0.74
N SER A 74 1.39 -14.72 -2.01
CA SER A 74 0.26 -15.60 -2.37
C SER A 74 0.60 -16.53 -3.53
N ASP A 75 0.20 -17.79 -3.40
CA ASP A 75 0.27 -18.77 -4.49
C ASP A 75 -0.80 -18.52 -5.56
N GLU A 76 -1.89 -17.84 -5.19
CA GLU A 76 -2.97 -17.51 -6.12
C GLU A 76 -2.79 -16.12 -6.71
N GLN A 77 -2.83 -16.05 -8.04
CA GLN A 77 -2.73 -14.79 -8.76
C GLN A 77 -4.10 -14.20 -9.09
N PRO A 78 -4.29 -12.88 -8.95
CA PRO A 78 -5.53 -12.20 -9.30
C PRO A 78 -5.92 -12.43 -10.76
N LYS A 79 -7.18 -12.77 -11.01
CA LYS A 79 -7.74 -13.00 -12.35
C LYS A 79 -8.66 -11.87 -12.80
N THR A 80 -9.27 -11.17 -11.86
CA THR A 80 -10.17 -10.05 -12.12
C THR A 80 -9.62 -8.77 -11.52
N LEU A 81 -10.17 -7.61 -11.90
CA LEU A 81 -9.83 -6.33 -11.29
C LEU A 81 -10.11 -6.33 -9.79
N ASN A 82 -11.24 -6.90 -9.36
CA ASN A 82 -11.58 -6.94 -7.94
C ASN A 82 -10.60 -7.81 -7.14
N ASP A 83 -10.20 -8.97 -7.67
CA ASP A 83 -9.17 -9.81 -7.03
C ASP A 83 -7.85 -9.04 -6.88
N PHE A 84 -7.46 -8.28 -7.92
CA PHE A 84 -6.23 -7.48 -7.89
C PHE A 84 -6.32 -6.33 -6.88
N ILE A 85 -7.44 -5.61 -6.84
CA ILE A 85 -7.67 -4.56 -5.84
C ILE A 85 -7.55 -5.12 -4.44
N GLU A 86 -8.26 -6.21 -4.14
CA GLU A 86 -8.25 -6.86 -2.84
C GLU A 86 -6.84 -7.33 -2.46
N ALA A 87 -6.15 -8.04 -3.35
CA ALA A 87 -4.77 -8.48 -3.13
C ALA A 87 -3.82 -7.30 -2.90
N SER A 88 -3.95 -6.20 -3.67
CA SER A 88 -3.15 -4.99 -3.50
C SER A 88 -3.33 -4.36 -2.12
N GLN A 89 -4.56 -4.34 -1.61
CA GLN A 89 -4.87 -3.81 -0.28
C GLN A 89 -4.33 -4.71 0.84
N GLN A 90 -4.33 -6.03 0.65
CA GLN A 90 -3.75 -6.98 1.61
C GLN A 90 -2.24 -6.85 1.70
N VAL A 91 -1.52 -6.79 0.57
CA VAL A 91 -0.06 -6.60 0.60
C VAL A 91 0.32 -5.22 1.13
N GLN A 92 -0.47 -4.17 0.88
CA GLN A 92 -0.28 -2.88 1.51
C GLN A 92 -0.42 -2.98 3.03
N ALA A 93 -1.48 -3.61 3.53
CA ALA A 93 -1.71 -3.79 4.96
C ALA A 93 -0.56 -4.55 5.63
N LEU A 94 -0.09 -5.62 5.00
CA LEU A 94 1.06 -6.41 5.45
C LEU A 94 2.33 -5.55 5.52
N ALA A 95 2.63 -4.77 4.48
CA ALA A 95 3.79 -3.89 4.43
C ALA A 95 3.82 -2.89 5.61
N TYR A 96 2.69 -2.23 5.88
CA TYR A 96 2.57 -1.29 7.00
C TYR A 96 2.67 -2.02 8.35
N GLU A 97 2.05 -3.18 8.47
CA GLU A 97 2.12 -3.99 9.69
C GLU A 97 3.55 -4.42 10.00
N MET A 98 4.29 -4.93 9.02
CA MET A 98 5.69 -5.36 9.18
C MET A 98 6.58 -4.18 9.55
N ALA A 99 6.43 -3.03 8.86
CA ALA A 99 7.20 -1.83 9.16
C ALA A 99 6.97 -1.35 10.60
N ILE A 100 5.70 -1.19 11.02
CA ILE A 100 5.37 -0.68 12.36
C ILE A 100 5.85 -1.66 13.44
N LYS A 101 5.64 -2.96 13.26
CA LYS A 101 6.14 -3.98 14.19
C LYS A 101 7.68 -3.92 14.34
N ALA A 102 8.41 -3.73 13.24
CA ALA A 102 9.86 -3.56 13.28
C ALA A 102 10.27 -2.29 14.06
N HIS A 103 9.57 -1.18 13.87
CA HIS A 103 9.81 0.06 14.60
C HIS A 103 9.52 -0.09 16.09
N LEU A 104 8.37 -0.66 16.45
CA LEU A 104 7.98 -0.92 17.85
C LEU A 104 8.96 -1.87 18.55
N LYS A 105 9.43 -2.91 17.89
CA LYS A 105 10.43 -3.85 18.43
C LYS A 105 11.75 -3.16 18.81
N LYS A 106 12.06 -2.04 18.15
CA LYS A 106 13.26 -1.20 18.41
C LYS A 106 12.92 0.08 19.18
N GLN A 107 11.85 0.11 19.97
CA GLN A 107 11.28 1.32 20.59
C GLN A 107 12.29 2.14 21.40
N THR A 108 13.26 1.54 22.07
CA THR A 108 14.30 2.31 22.79
C THR A 108 15.29 3.00 21.85
N TRP A 109 15.43 2.53 20.64
CA TRP A 109 16.20 3.16 19.57
C TRP A 109 15.32 4.01 18.67
N CYS A 110 14.23 3.46 18.15
CA CYS A 110 13.26 4.13 17.31
C CYS A 110 12.21 4.82 18.18
N MET A 111 12.23 6.14 18.22
CA MET A 111 11.39 6.98 19.09
C MET A 111 10.18 7.59 18.36
N GLY A 112 10.02 7.30 17.08
CA GLY A 112 8.85 7.76 16.32
C GLY A 112 8.74 7.09 14.95
N THR A 113 7.50 6.91 14.53
CA THR A 113 7.16 6.29 13.25
C THR A 113 5.97 7.02 12.63
N LEU A 114 6.16 7.51 11.41
CA LEU A 114 5.14 8.18 10.61
C LEU A 114 5.10 7.51 9.23
N PHE A 115 3.91 7.18 8.78
CA PHE A 115 3.75 6.54 7.47
C PHE A 115 3.33 7.54 6.40
N TRP A 116 3.67 7.26 5.18
CA TRP A 116 3.18 7.93 4.00
C TRP A 116 2.29 6.98 3.22
N GLN A 117 0.95 7.22 3.10
CA GLN A 117 0.30 8.44 3.57
C GLN A 117 -1.09 8.13 4.16
N LEU A 118 -1.67 9.08 4.88
CA LEU A 118 -2.96 8.88 5.54
C LEU A 118 -4.12 8.79 4.54
N ASN A 119 -4.30 9.82 3.72
CA ASN A 119 -5.45 9.95 2.83
C ASN A 119 -5.05 10.39 1.43
N ASP A 120 -5.98 10.27 0.49
CA ASP A 120 -5.78 10.57 -0.92
C ASP A 120 -6.35 11.93 -1.33
N CYS A 121 -5.77 12.48 -2.41
CA CYS A 121 -6.28 13.64 -3.16
C CYS A 121 -6.70 13.26 -4.60
N TRP A 122 -6.73 11.98 -4.94
CA TRP A 122 -6.85 11.47 -6.29
C TRP A 122 -7.53 10.09 -6.30
N PRO A 123 -8.56 9.86 -7.18
CA PRO A 123 -9.25 8.56 -7.25
C PRO A 123 -8.43 7.55 -8.07
N GLY A 124 -7.37 7.02 -7.48
CA GLY A 124 -6.42 6.08 -8.09
C GLY A 124 -5.57 5.38 -7.06
N PRO A 125 -4.58 4.56 -7.48
CA PRO A 125 -3.70 3.88 -6.55
C PRO A 125 -2.72 4.86 -5.91
N SER A 126 -2.44 4.63 -4.63
CA SER A 126 -1.48 5.41 -3.87
C SER A 126 -1.07 4.71 -2.58
N TRP A 127 -0.20 5.35 -1.81
CA TRP A 127 0.23 4.91 -0.48
C TRP A 127 -0.82 5.18 0.61
N SER A 128 -1.95 5.81 0.26
CA SER A 128 -2.99 6.19 1.22
C SER A 128 -3.63 4.96 1.89
N LEU A 129 -3.99 5.14 3.17
CA LEU A 129 -4.76 4.17 3.95
C LEU A 129 -6.26 4.51 3.99
N ILE A 130 -6.60 5.76 3.64
CA ILE A 130 -7.97 6.24 3.41
C ILE A 130 -8.05 6.69 1.96
N ASP A 131 -8.96 6.09 1.19
CA ASP A 131 -9.08 6.39 -0.22
C ASP A 131 -9.68 7.79 -0.49
N TYR A 132 -9.70 8.22 -1.76
CA TYR A 132 -10.26 9.52 -2.17
C TYR A 132 -11.74 9.69 -1.81
N GLY A 133 -12.48 8.59 -1.63
CA GLY A 133 -13.89 8.60 -1.18
C GLY A 133 -14.06 8.66 0.33
N GLY A 134 -12.98 8.65 1.10
CA GLY A 134 -13.00 8.63 2.57
C GLY A 134 -13.15 7.23 3.18
N ASN A 135 -13.05 6.17 2.38
CA ASN A 135 -13.17 4.80 2.87
C ASN A 135 -11.83 4.29 3.41
N TRP A 136 -11.87 3.58 4.52
CA TRP A 136 -10.70 2.95 5.09
C TRP A 136 -10.32 1.69 4.31
N LYS A 137 -9.08 1.61 3.90
CA LYS A 137 -8.50 0.38 3.36
C LYS A 137 -8.06 -0.55 4.52
N PRO A 138 -7.86 -1.86 4.27
CA PRO A 138 -7.40 -2.81 5.29
C PRO A 138 -6.15 -2.35 6.08
N GLY A 139 -5.21 -1.67 5.41
CA GLY A 139 -4.03 -1.10 6.06
C GLY A 139 -4.35 -0.08 7.17
N MET A 140 -5.44 0.68 7.05
CA MET A 140 -5.82 1.64 8.10
C MET A 140 -6.22 0.92 9.41
N TYR A 141 -6.94 -0.19 9.31
CA TYR A 141 -7.30 -0.99 10.49
C TYR A 141 -6.07 -1.66 11.12
N ALA A 142 -5.09 -2.09 10.31
CA ALA A 142 -3.84 -2.62 10.80
C ALA A 142 -3.05 -1.56 11.59
N VAL A 143 -2.92 -0.36 11.03
CA VAL A 143 -2.23 0.77 11.70
C VAL A 143 -2.94 1.17 12.98
N GLN A 144 -4.28 1.28 12.96
CA GLN A 144 -5.07 1.61 14.15
C GLN A 144 -4.78 0.63 15.31
N ARG A 145 -4.77 -0.67 15.03
CA ARG A 145 -4.46 -1.69 16.06
C ARG A 145 -3.05 -1.54 16.63
N LEU A 146 -2.08 -1.23 15.78
CA LEU A 146 -0.67 -1.15 16.20
C LEU A 146 -0.34 0.16 16.92
N TYR A 147 -1.06 1.25 16.64
CA TYR A 147 -0.87 2.54 17.32
C TYR A 147 -1.68 2.67 18.61
N ALA A 148 -2.55 1.72 18.91
CA ALA A 148 -3.37 1.73 20.13
C ALA A 148 -2.62 1.24 21.40
N HIS A 149 -1.30 1.05 21.32
CA HIS A 149 -0.45 0.54 22.43
C HIS A 149 0.39 1.63 23.06
#